data_1b9d21d0df4c89fb046bd7bf8a63752d
#
_entry.id   1b9d21d0df4c89fb046bd7bf8a63752d
#
_cell.length_a   1.000
_cell.length_b   1.000
_cell.length_c   1.000
_cell.angle_alpha   90.00
_cell.angle_beta   90.00
_cell.angle_gamma   90.00
#
_symmetry.space_group_name_H-M   'P 1'
#
loop_
_entity.id
_entity.type
_entity.pdbx_description
1 polymer ?
#
loop_
_entity_poly.entity_id
_entity_poly.type
_entity_poly.pdbx_seq_one_letter_code
_entity_poly.pdbx_strand_id
1 'polypeptide(L)'
;VTRDALLSGFYKNLSGLVATKALSRDEAAQMIWNALDATLIRKTASVNRLDGSIIDNYAPDSHGTDLLEETFKAQVVTGVLTGMTGNEKGFTVEDLDNGTTTYVNGTARGYHGTVNNADYTADLTELLGQEVNVILKTNTSKNAVLGVYSTGVSKVYETTWNAVKQNSKKPAEVKFGGVSYKLEAPQANTAATADELLVIETNGIASTYDAADFTNTRYCTPVKFIDIDGNGKLDIAIVPDTQIAKVTY
;
A
#
# COMPACT_ATOMS: atom_id res chain seq x y z
N VAL A 1 -23.15 16.91 -17.41
CA VAL A 1 -23.03 15.69 -16.57
C VAL A 1 -21.75 14.92 -16.91
N THR A 2 -21.58 14.45 -18.15
CA THR A 2 -20.40 13.64 -18.54
C THR A 2 -19.06 14.39 -18.39
N ARG A 3 -19.04 15.69 -18.77
CA ARG A 3 -17.85 16.54 -18.62
C ARG A 3 -17.45 16.71 -17.15
N ASP A 4 -18.43 16.94 -16.29
CA ASP A 4 -18.17 17.18 -14.86
C ASP A 4 -17.72 15.90 -14.17
N ALA A 5 -18.28 14.76 -14.52
CA ALA A 5 -17.84 13.45 -14.05
C ALA A 5 -16.40 13.12 -14.49
N LEU A 6 -16.01 13.54 -15.70
CA LEU A 6 -14.63 13.39 -16.17
C LEU A 6 -13.66 14.28 -15.37
N LEU A 7 -14.03 15.54 -15.15
CA LEU A 7 -13.21 16.51 -14.42
C LEU A 7 -13.07 16.15 -12.93
N SER A 8 -14.09 15.53 -12.33
CA SER A 8 -14.04 15.05 -10.94
C SER A 8 -13.30 13.72 -10.77
N GLY A 9 -12.73 13.14 -11.83
CA GLY A 9 -12.00 11.89 -11.75
C GLY A 9 -12.88 10.63 -11.66
N PHE A 10 -14.20 10.76 -11.85
CA PHE A 10 -15.14 9.64 -11.72
C PHE A 10 -14.84 8.45 -12.65
N TYR A 11 -14.18 8.71 -13.77
CA TYR A 11 -13.76 7.68 -14.74
C TYR A 11 -12.27 7.34 -14.67
N LYS A 12 -11.59 7.75 -13.62
CA LYS A 12 -10.17 7.40 -13.41
C LYS A 12 -9.98 5.88 -13.42
N ASN A 13 -8.93 5.40 -14.09
CA ASN A 13 -8.61 3.98 -14.25
C ASN A 13 -9.68 3.14 -14.98
N LEU A 14 -10.61 3.80 -15.68
CA LEU A 14 -11.58 3.13 -16.52
C LEU A 14 -11.31 3.50 -17.98
N SER A 15 -10.98 2.50 -18.78
CA SER A 15 -10.74 2.64 -20.23
C SER A 15 -11.82 1.93 -21.02
N GLY A 16 -12.21 2.53 -22.15
CA GLY A 16 -13.15 1.91 -23.08
C GLY A 16 -14.60 1.88 -22.64
N LEU A 17 -15.00 2.73 -21.67
CA LEU A 17 -16.40 2.88 -21.30
C LEU A 17 -17.21 3.41 -22.47
N VAL A 18 -18.29 2.72 -22.79
CA VAL A 18 -19.27 3.11 -23.83
C VAL A 18 -20.64 3.28 -23.17
N ALA A 19 -21.24 4.44 -23.30
CA ALA A 19 -22.50 4.79 -22.63
C ALA A 19 -23.66 3.82 -22.92
N THR A 20 -23.59 3.06 -23.99
CA THR A 20 -24.60 2.08 -24.40
C THR A 20 -24.31 0.65 -23.98
N LYS A 21 -23.16 0.40 -23.34
CA LYS A 21 -22.77 -0.93 -22.87
C LYS A 21 -22.99 -1.05 -21.36
N ALA A 22 -23.48 -2.21 -20.92
CA ALA A 22 -23.56 -2.52 -19.49
C ALA A 22 -22.17 -2.54 -18.87
N LEU A 23 -22.05 -2.00 -17.65
CA LEU A 23 -20.83 -2.04 -16.87
C LEU A 23 -20.55 -3.47 -16.35
N SER A 24 -19.29 -3.85 -16.33
CA SER A 24 -18.84 -5.00 -15.56
C SER A 24 -18.87 -4.70 -14.05
N ARG A 25 -18.74 -5.73 -13.21
CA ARG A 25 -18.64 -5.54 -11.76
C ARG A 25 -17.43 -4.72 -11.36
N ASP A 26 -16.30 -4.95 -12.03
CA ASP A 26 -15.04 -4.26 -11.75
C ASP A 26 -15.12 -2.79 -12.15
N GLU A 27 -15.69 -2.49 -13.33
CA GLU A 27 -15.93 -1.12 -13.75
C GLU A 27 -16.86 -0.38 -12.78
N ALA A 28 -17.94 -1.05 -12.34
CA ALA A 28 -18.85 -0.47 -11.35
C ALA A 28 -18.18 -0.24 -10.00
N ALA A 29 -17.37 -1.17 -9.51
CA ALA A 29 -16.61 -1.03 -8.28
C ALA A 29 -15.60 0.12 -8.37
N GLN A 30 -14.88 0.23 -9.50
CA GLN A 30 -13.95 1.34 -9.73
C GLN A 30 -14.67 2.69 -9.76
N MET A 31 -15.84 2.78 -10.40
CA MET A 31 -16.64 4.01 -10.40
C MET A 31 -17.10 4.42 -9.00
N ILE A 32 -17.54 3.44 -8.19
CA ILE A 32 -17.92 3.68 -6.79
C ILE A 32 -16.71 4.19 -6.00
N TRP A 33 -15.56 3.54 -6.17
CA TRP A 33 -14.33 3.98 -5.52
C TRP A 33 -13.95 5.40 -5.92
N ASN A 34 -13.95 5.71 -7.20
CA ASN A 34 -13.65 7.04 -7.71
C ASN A 34 -14.62 8.11 -7.16
N ALA A 35 -15.90 7.73 -6.96
CA ALA A 35 -16.89 8.63 -6.37
C ALA A 35 -16.62 8.90 -4.88
N LEU A 36 -16.10 7.92 -4.14
CA LEU A 36 -15.72 8.08 -2.73
C LEU A 36 -14.47 8.98 -2.57
N ASP A 37 -13.52 8.88 -3.49
CA ASP A 37 -12.25 9.63 -3.51
C ASP A 37 -12.40 11.01 -4.18
N ALA A 38 -13.53 11.30 -4.81
CA ALA A 38 -13.76 12.57 -5.50
C ALA A 38 -14.00 13.71 -4.50
N THR A 39 -13.30 14.83 -4.71
CA THR A 39 -13.53 16.05 -3.92
C THR A 39 -14.99 16.49 -4.01
N LEU A 40 -15.58 16.75 -2.86
CA LEU A 40 -16.96 17.21 -2.76
C LEU A 40 -17.14 18.56 -3.44
N ILE A 41 -18.27 18.73 -4.08
CA ILE A 41 -18.70 20.00 -4.66
C ILE A 41 -19.65 20.67 -3.68
N ARG A 42 -19.31 21.90 -3.30
CA ARG A 42 -20.11 22.70 -2.37
C ARG A 42 -20.72 23.90 -3.09
N LYS A 43 -21.92 24.24 -2.67
CA LYS A 43 -22.58 25.47 -3.11
C LYS A 43 -21.82 26.67 -2.56
N THR A 44 -21.39 27.56 -3.45
CA THR A 44 -20.60 28.75 -3.09
C THR A 44 -21.44 30.02 -3.07
N ALA A 45 -22.41 30.14 -3.95
CA ALA A 45 -23.28 31.30 -4.03
C ALA A 45 -24.62 30.97 -4.72
N SER A 46 -25.62 31.80 -4.46
CA SER A 46 -26.86 31.85 -5.25
C SER A 46 -26.99 33.21 -5.90
N VAL A 47 -27.26 33.23 -7.17
CA VAL A 47 -27.50 34.46 -7.92
C VAL A 47 -28.97 34.51 -8.33
N ASN A 48 -29.69 35.56 -7.90
CA ASN A 48 -31.03 35.80 -8.34
C ASN A 48 -31.00 36.50 -9.72
N ARG A 49 -31.67 35.95 -10.68
CA ARG A 49 -31.85 36.58 -11.98
C ARG A 49 -33.02 37.54 -11.98
N LEU A 50 -33.02 38.48 -12.93
CA LEU A 50 -34.09 39.45 -13.13
C LEU A 50 -35.45 38.81 -13.47
N ASP A 51 -35.43 37.56 -13.97
CA ASP A 51 -36.63 36.76 -14.27
C ASP A 51 -37.18 36.01 -13.04
N GLY A 52 -36.61 36.23 -11.86
CA GLY A 52 -36.97 35.57 -10.62
C GLY A 52 -36.37 34.16 -10.45
N SER A 53 -35.61 33.65 -11.40
CA SER A 53 -34.91 32.37 -11.25
C SER A 53 -33.65 32.48 -10.38
N ILE A 54 -33.30 31.41 -9.69
CA ILE A 54 -32.10 31.34 -8.87
C ILE A 54 -31.10 30.39 -9.56
N ILE A 55 -29.90 30.87 -9.74
CA ILE A 55 -28.77 30.02 -10.17
C ILE A 55 -27.86 29.79 -8.98
N ASP A 56 -27.65 28.53 -8.68
CA ASP A 56 -26.66 28.11 -7.68
C ASP A 56 -25.31 27.86 -8.33
N ASN A 57 -24.29 28.52 -7.82
CA ASN A 57 -22.91 28.28 -8.21
C ASN A 57 -22.29 27.25 -7.27
N TYR A 58 -21.52 26.33 -7.84
CA TYR A 58 -20.84 25.26 -7.13
C TYR A 58 -19.36 25.29 -7.46
N ALA A 59 -18.54 24.96 -6.47
CA ALA A 59 -17.10 24.79 -6.64
C ALA A 59 -16.61 23.57 -5.81
N PRO A 60 -15.48 22.98 -6.17
CA PRO A 60 -14.84 21.98 -5.34
C PRO A 60 -14.59 22.51 -3.92
N ASP A 61 -14.72 21.65 -2.92
CA ASP A 61 -14.42 22.00 -1.54
C ASP A 61 -12.97 22.49 -1.42
N SER A 62 -12.77 23.65 -0.81
CA SER A 62 -11.46 24.30 -0.67
C SER A 62 -10.48 23.49 0.20
N HIS A 63 -10.99 22.60 1.05
CA HIS A 63 -10.20 21.72 1.89
C HIS A 63 -9.89 20.38 1.21
N GLY A 64 -10.42 20.14 0.01
CA GLY A 64 -10.26 18.88 -0.70
C GLY A 64 -10.98 17.70 -0.07
N THR A 65 -11.94 17.96 0.84
CA THR A 65 -12.72 16.90 1.50
C THR A 65 -13.45 16.05 0.48
N ASP A 66 -13.34 14.75 0.61
CA ASP A 66 -14.01 13.76 -0.22
C ASP A 66 -15.25 13.16 0.47
N LEU A 67 -15.96 12.29 -0.25
CA LEU A 67 -17.14 11.63 0.29
C LEU A 67 -16.78 10.59 1.37
N LEU A 68 -15.62 9.97 1.25
CA LEU A 68 -15.12 8.99 2.21
C LEU A 68 -14.92 9.65 3.58
N GLU A 69 -14.27 10.82 3.60
CA GLU A 69 -14.05 11.58 4.81
C GLU A 69 -15.35 12.18 5.37
N GLU A 70 -16.15 12.85 4.53
CA GLU A 70 -17.35 13.56 4.98
C GLU A 70 -18.41 12.60 5.52
N THR A 71 -18.69 11.52 4.80
CA THR A 71 -19.82 10.62 5.11
C THR A 71 -19.41 9.46 5.99
N PHE A 72 -18.29 8.82 5.67
CA PHE A 72 -17.87 7.60 6.38
C PHE A 72 -16.91 7.89 7.52
N LYS A 73 -16.43 9.14 7.64
CA LYS A 73 -15.42 9.54 8.62
C LYS A 73 -14.21 8.64 8.54
N ALA A 74 -13.77 8.36 7.33
CA ALA A 74 -12.66 7.50 7.04
C ALA A 74 -11.70 8.20 6.08
N GLN A 75 -10.45 7.77 6.11
CA GLN A 75 -9.41 8.24 5.19
C GLN A 75 -8.57 7.07 4.71
N VAL A 76 -7.94 7.25 3.57
CA VAL A 76 -6.95 6.31 3.05
C VAL A 76 -5.57 6.75 3.52
N VAL A 77 -4.84 5.82 4.12
CA VAL A 77 -3.43 6.00 4.44
C VAL A 77 -2.62 4.97 3.66
N THR A 78 -1.47 5.40 3.15
CA THR A 78 -0.59 4.57 2.33
C THR A 78 0.70 4.28 3.09
N GLY A 79 1.19 3.08 2.98
CA GLY A 79 2.47 2.68 3.56
C GLY A 79 2.79 1.23 3.23
N VAL A 80 3.92 0.74 3.70
CA VAL A 80 4.36 -0.64 3.50
C VAL A 80 3.90 -1.50 4.66
N LEU A 81 3.29 -2.65 4.36
CA LEU A 81 2.91 -3.63 5.38
C LEU A 81 4.16 -4.36 5.86
N THR A 82 4.67 -3.98 7.03
CA THR A 82 5.96 -4.48 7.53
C THR A 82 5.85 -5.58 8.57
N GLY A 83 4.68 -5.81 9.14
CA GLY A 83 4.51 -6.86 10.14
C GLY A 83 3.07 -7.22 10.40
N MET A 84 2.88 -8.43 10.91
CA MET A 84 1.59 -8.93 11.39
C MET A 84 1.74 -9.32 12.86
N THR A 85 0.76 -8.98 13.69
CA THR A 85 0.80 -9.41 15.09
C THR A 85 0.43 -10.89 15.18
N GLY A 86 1.08 -11.63 16.10
CA GLY A 86 0.95 -13.09 16.21
C GLY A 86 -0.45 -13.64 16.52
N ASN A 87 -1.45 -12.79 16.64
CA ASN A 87 -2.85 -13.16 16.82
C ASN A 87 -3.71 -12.91 15.58
N GLU A 88 -3.11 -12.59 14.43
CA GLU A 88 -3.80 -12.26 13.18
C GLU A 88 -4.79 -11.06 13.30
N LYS A 89 -4.74 -10.33 14.40
CA LYS A 89 -5.69 -9.26 14.73
C LYS A 89 -5.10 -7.86 14.63
N GLY A 90 -3.87 -7.76 14.19
CA GLY A 90 -3.19 -6.50 14.03
C GLY A 90 -2.09 -6.59 12.99
N PHE A 91 -1.72 -5.47 12.45
CA PHE A 91 -0.65 -5.36 11.49
C PHE A 91 0.06 -4.01 11.63
N THR A 92 1.28 -3.95 11.14
CA THR A 92 2.09 -2.73 11.14
C THR A 92 2.23 -2.22 9.72
N VAL A 93 1.93 -0.95 9.52
CA VAL A 93 2.15 -0.23 8.26
C VAL A 93 3.10 0.92 8.53
N GLU A 94 4.12 1.04 7.71
CA GLU A 94 5.18 2.04 7.87
C GLU A 94 5.35 2.85 6.60
N ASP A 95 5.53 4.17 6.77
CA ASP A 95 6.03 5.03 5.71
C ASP A 95 7.56 4.90 5.67
N LEU A 96 8.04 4.01 4.83
CA LEU A 96 9.46 3.73 4.71
C LEU A 96 10.24 4.80 3.95
N ASP A 97 9.58 5.66 3.19
CA ASP A 97 10.23 6.72 2.43
C ASP A 97 10.54 7.95 3.29
N ASN A 98 9.66 8.30 4.18
CA ASN A 98 9.77 9.54 4.97
C ASN A 98 10.09 9.32 6.44
N GLY A 99 9.95 8.09 6.96
CA GLY A 99 10.20 7.76 8.37
C GLY A 99 9.34 8.53 9.36
N THR A 100 8.25 9.15 8.89
CA THR A 100 7.38 9.99 9.67
C THR A 100 6.13 9.27 10.10
N THR A 101 5.75 9.48 11.36
CA THR A 101 4.44 9.06 11.85
C THR A 101 3.38 9.94 11.23
N THR A 102 2.41 9.33 10.59
CA THR A 102 1.30 10.05 9.99
C THR A 102 0.09 9.99 10.88
N TYR A 103 -0.54 11.13 11.06
CA TYR A 103 -1.72 11.24 11.89
C TYR A 103 -2.98 10.94 11.08
N VAL A 104 -3.88 10.19 11.70
CA VAL A 104 -5.15 9.78 11.09
C VAL A 104 -6.08 10.97 10.77
N ASN A 105 -5.86 12.15 11.31
CA ASN A 105 -6.67 13.36 11.07
C ASN A 105 -5.95 14.42 10.25
N GLY A 106 -4.88 14.07 9.56
CA GLY A 106 -4.07 15.05 8.87
C GLY A 106 -3.89 14.71 7.40
N THR A 107 -3.45 15.66 6.69
CA THR A 107 -3.12 15.67 5.29
C THR A 107 -1.93 14.80 4.90
N ALA A 108 -1.35 14.08 5.82
CA ALA A 108 -0.21 13.22 5.55
C ALA A 108 -0.66 11.88 4.92
N ARG A 109 0.10 11.39 3.98
CA ARG A 109 -0.25 10.23 3.16
C ARG A 109 0.48 8.95 3.56
N GLY A 110 1.45 9.02 4.43
CA GLY A 110 2.15 7.87 4.96
C GLY A 110 1.71 7.57 6.39
N TYR A 111 1.70 6.34 6.78
CA TYR A 111 1.34 5.89 8.13
C TYR A 111 2.45 5.03 8.70
N HIS A 112 2.86 5.37 9.91
CA HIS A 112 3.79 4.56 10.67
C HIS A 112 3.14 4.18 12.00
N GLY A 113 2.88 2.91 12.19
CA GLY A 113 2.29 2.43 13.44
C GLY A 113 1.62 1.08 13.34
N THR A 114 1.27 0.55 14.48
CA THR A 114 0.53 -0.71 14.57
C THR A 114 -0.95 -0.43 14.55
N VAL A 115 -1.64 -1.06 13.61
CA VAL A 115 -3.08 -1.03 13.52
C VAL A 115 -3.65 -2.21 14.30
N ASN A 116 -4.36 -1.91 15.39
CA ASN A 116 -5.04 -2.92 16.19
C ASN A 116 -6.52 -2.93 15.83
N ASN A 117 -6.95 -3.95 15.15
CA ASN A 117 -8.37 -4.12 14.84
C ASN A 117 -8.81 -5.57 15.07
N ALA A 118 -9.44 -5.81 16.22
CA ALA A 118 -9.92 -7.12 16.59
C ALA A 118 -11.03 -7.66 15.65
N ASP A 119 -11.67 -6.77 14.89
CA ASP A 119 -12.80 -7.10 14.03
C ASP A 119 -12.37 -7.27 12.55
N TYR A 120 -11.12 -6.97 12.22
CA TYR A 120 -10.60 -7.13 10.86
C TYR A 120 -9.90 -8.48 10.73
N THR A 121 -10.54 -9.41 10.05
CA THR A 121 -10.13 -10.82 9.97
C THR A 121 -9.55 -11.23 8.61
N ALA A 122 -9.30 -10.28 7.71
CA ALA A 122 -8.70 -10.59 6.43
C ALA A 122 -7.26 -11.08 6.59
N ASP A 123 -6.91 -12.12 5.86
CA ASP A 123 -5.52 -12.57 5.74
C ASP A 123 -4.73 -11.59 4.86
N LEU A 124 -3.73 -10.95 5.44
CA LEU A 124 -2.85 -9.99 4.77
C LEU A 124 -1.47 -10.56 4.43
N THR A 125 -1.25 -11.85 4.65
CA THR A 125 0.05 -12.50 4.45
C THR A 125 0.62 -12.28 3.05
N GLU A 126 -0.23 -12.29 2.03
CA GLU A 126 0.18 -12.06 0.65
C GLU A 126 0.59 -10.61 0.37
N LEU A 127 0.16 -9.66 1.19
CA LEU A 127 0.48 -8.24 1.07
C LEU A 127 1.73 -7.83 1.87
N LEU A 128 2.27 -8.74 2.67
CA LEU A 128 3.44 -8.43 3.51
C LEU A 128 4.62 -7.94 2.64
N GLY A 129 5.23 -6.84 3.05
CA GLY A 129 6.30 -6.15 2.34
C GLY A 129 5.85 -5.25 1.18
N GLN A 130 4.59 -5.29 0.77
CA GLN A 130 4.07 -4.46 -0.31
C GLN A 130 3.55 -3.13 0.20
N GLU A 131 3.54 -2.15 -0.69
CA GLU A 131 2.81 -0.91 -0.45
C GLU A 131 1.32 -1.16 -0.51
N VAL A 132 0.63 -0.73 0.54
CA VAL A 132 -0.81 -0.92 0.72
C VAL A 132 -1.51 0.40 1.03
N ASN A 133 -2.76 0.47 0.62
CA ASN A 133 -3.70 1.46 1.11
C ASN A 133 -4.54 0.84 2.22
N VAL A 134 -4.63 1.55 3.35
CA VAL A 134 -5.47 1.18 4.48
C VAL A 134 -6.56 2.22 4.65
N ILE A 135 -7.80 1.79 4.64
CA ILE A 135 -8.95 2.66 4.91
C ILE A 135 -9.20 2.64 6.41
N LEU A 136 -8.94 3.77 7.06
CA LEU A 136 -9.08 3.93 8.51
C LEU A 136 -10.22 4.87 8.86
N LYS A 137 -11.02 4.51 9.85
CA LYS A 137 -11.98 5.42 10.47
C LYS A 137 -11.26 6.47 11.30
N THR A 138 -11.59 7.75 11.09
CA THR A 138 -10.94 8.89 11.74
C THR A 138 -11.57 9.29 13.06
N ASN A 139 -12.80 8.87 13.34
CA ASN A 139 -13.59 9.35 14.47
C ASN A 139 -13.79 8.26 15.55
N THR A 140 -12.75 7.49 15.82
CA THR A 140 -12.79 6.45 16.86
C THR A 140 -11.54 6.52 17.73
N SER A 141 -11.67 6.16 19.02
CA SER A 141 -10.52 6.00 19.92
C SER A 141 -9.66 4.77 19.61
N LYS A 142 -10.07 3.96 18.63
CA LYS A 142 -9.36 2.78 18.12
C LYS A 142 -9.24 2.90 16.61
N ASN A 143 -8.11 2.48 16.07
CA ASN A 143 -7.92 2.38 14.63
C ASN A 143 -8.87 1.34 14.05
N ALA A 144 -10.04 1.75 13.60
CA ALA A 144 -10.98 0.86 12.95
C ALA A 144 -10.64 0.76 11.46
N VAL A 145 -10.18 -0.40 11.03
CA VAL A 145 -9.86 -0.70 9.63
C VAL A 145 -11.13 -1.09 8.90
N LEU A 146 -11.41 -0.42 7.79
CA LEU A 146 -12.51 -0.75 6.88
C LEU A 146 -12.04 -1.61 5.71
N GLY A 147 -10.77 -1.50 5.31
CA GLY A 147 -10.18 -2.28 4.24
C GLY A 147 -8.68 -2.08 4.12
N VAL A 148 -8.01 -3.08 3.56
CA VAL A 148 -6.59 -3.03 3.17
C VAL A 148 -6.48 -3.62 1.78
N TYR A 149 -5.74 -2.95 0.90
CA TYR A 149 -5.52 -3.43 -0.46
C TYR A 149 -4.19 -2.93 -1.01
N SER A 150 -3.59 -3.70 -1.92
CA SER A 150 -2.34 -3.30 -2.58
C SER A 150 -2.56 -2.06 -3.44
N THR A 151 -1.58 -1.16 -3.47
CA THR A 151 -1.56 -0.03 -4.41
C THR A 151 -1.31 -0.50 -5.85
N GLY A 152 -0.77 -1.71 -6.02
CA GLY A 152 -0.40 -2.28 -7.32
C GLY A 152 0.94 -1.74 -7.85
N VAL A 153 1.65 -0.92 -7.11
CA VAL A 153 2.96 -0.37 -7.49
C VAL A 153 4.06 -1.40 -7.25
N SER A 154 4.02 -2.06 -6.10
CA SER A 154 5.03 -3.03 -5.70
C SER A 154 5.09 -4.26 -6.61
N LYS A 155 6.30 -4.73 -6.89
CA LYS A 155 6.54 -5.97 -7.62
C LYS A 155 7.08 -7.04 -6.69
N VAL A 156 6.53 -8.24 -6.82
CA VAL A 156 6.88 -9.38 -5.99
C VAL A 156 7.61 -10.42 -6.83
N TYR A 157 8.75 -10.89 -6.33
CA TYR A 157 9.56 -11.93 -6.95
C TYR A 157 9.71 -13.10 -5.99
N GLU A 158 9.19 -14.24 -6.35
CA GLU A 158 9.27 -15.45 -5.53
C GLU A 158 10.38 -16.37 -6.00
N THR A 159 11.16 -16.86 -5.05
CA THR A 159 12.26 -17.80 -5.30
C THR A 159 12.54 -18.64 -4.07
N THR A 160 13.61 -19.43 -4.09
CA THR A 160 14.13 -20.14 -2.92
C THR A 160 15.51 -19.63 -2.56
N TRP A 161 15.86 -19.67 -1.29
CA TRP A 161 17.14 -19.16 -0.80
C TRP A 161 18.34 -19.73 -1.56
N ASN A 162 18.35 -21.02 -1.82
CA ASN A 162 19.44 -21.68 -2.54
C ASN A 162 19.55 -21.30 -4.03
N ALA A 163 18.50 -20.71 -4.60
CA ALA A 163 18.51 -20.21 -5.97
C ALA A 163 19.08 -18.80 -6.08
N VAL A 164 19.14 -18.06 -4.95
CA VAL A 164 19.72 -16.71 -4.90
C VAL A 164 21.25 -16.84 -4.82
N LYS A 165 21.94 -16.09 -5.65
CA LYS A 165 23.42 -16.05 -5.67
C LYS A 165 23.89 -14.62 -5.72
N GLN A 166 24.97 -14.31 -5.00
CA GLN A 166 25.70 -13.08 -5.21
C GLN A 166 26.22 -13.03 -6.66
N ASN A 167 26.11 -11.91 -7.31
CA ASN A 167 26.63 -11.74 -8.67
C ASN A 167 28.16 -11.63 -8.63
N SER A 168 28.87 -12.62 -9.17
CA SER A 168 30.34 -12.68 -9.14
C SER A 168 31.03 -11.51 -9.84
N LYS A 169 30.35 -10.85 -10.78
CA LYS A 169 30.87 -9.67 -11.52
C LYS A 169 30.49 -8.36 -10.86
N LYS A 170 29.45 -8.36 -10.04
CA LYS A 170 28.91 -7.20 -9.33
C LYS A 170 28.50 -7.61 -7.93
N PRO A 171 29.44 -7.62 -6.97
CA PRO A 171 29.21 -8.18 -5.62
C PRO A 171 28.07 -7.55 -4.82
N ALA A 172 27.64 -6.34 -5.17
CA ALA A 172 26.50 -5.66 -4.56
C ALA A 172 25.13 -6.07 -5.16
N GLU A 173 25.12 -7.00 -6.13
CA GLU A 173 23.89 -7.48 -6.75
C GLU A 173 23.64 -8.95 -6.41
N VAL A 174 22.38 -9.32 -6.27
CA VAL A 174 21.93 -10.71 -6.22
C VAL A 174 21.44 -11.16 -7.59
N LYS A 175 21.53 -12.47 -7.84
CA LYS A 175 21.08 -13.09 -9.08
C LYS A 175 20.19 -14.28 -8.79
N PHE A 176 19.01 -14.30 -9.40
CA PHE A 176 18.10 -15.45 -9.43
C PHE A 176 17.22 -15.39 -10.69
N GLY A 177 16.66 -16.52 -11.11
CA GLY A 177 15.86 -16.57 -12.34
C GLY A 177 16.58 -16.09 -13.61
N GLY A 178 17.94 -16.06 -13.59
CA GLY A 178 18.74 -15.55 -14.71
C GLY A 178 18.95 -14.03 -14.75
N VAL A 179 18.29 -13.27 -13.86
CA VAL A 179 18.34 -11.82 -13.78
C VAL A 179 19.18 -11.39 -12.58
N SER A 180 19.88 -10.25 -12.70
CA SER A 180 20.62 -9.62 -11.60
C SER A 180 19.84 -8.39 -11.12
N TYR A 181 19.75 -8.26 -9.81
CA TYR A 181 19.05 -7.17 -9.14
C TYR A 181 19.99 -6.44 -8.19
N LYS A 182 19.90 -5.12 -8.17
CA LYS A 182 20.51 -4.30 -7.12
C LYS A 182 19.64 -4.36 -5.87
N LEU A 183 20.28 -4.19 -4.72
CA LEU A 183 19.60 -4.02 -3.44
C LEU A 183 19.50 -2.54 -3.13
N GLU A 184 18.41 -2.13 -2.53
CA GLU A 184 18.18 -0.76 -2.09
C GLU A 184 17.24 -0.79 -0.89
N ALA A 185 17.70 -0.39 0.27
CA ALA A 185 16.80 -0.22 1.40
C ALA A 185 16.08 1.12 1.30
N PRO A 186 14.81 1.20 1.69
CA PRO A 186 14.08 2.46 1.75
C PRO A 186 14.82 3.50 2.60
N GLN A 187 14.84 4.75 2.16
CA GLN A 187 15.65 5.84 2.75
C GLN A 187 15.35 6.15 4.22
N ALA A 188 14.16 5.82 4.69
CA ALA A 188 13.78 6.05 6.08
C ALA A 188 14.48 5.12 7.08
N ASN A 189 15.07 4.03 6.62
CA ASN A 189 15.77 3.11 7.50
C ASN A 189 17.25 3.49 7.63
N THR A 190 17.58 4.23 8.70
CA THR A 190 18.95 4.67 9.00
C THR A 190 19.89 3.54 9.37
N ALA A 191 19.39 2.32 9.57
CA ALA A 191 20.22 1.13 9.86
C ALA A 191 20.74 0.44 8.59
N ALA A 192 20.14 0.73 7.43
CA ALA A 192 20.53 0.14 6.16
C ALA A 192 21.59 0.99 5.44
N THR A 193 22.48 0.32 4.71
CA THR A 193 23.43 0.96 3.79
C THR A 193 22.93 0.89 2.35
N ALA A 194 23.59 1.61 1.44
CA ALA A 194 23.13 1.79 0.06
C ALA A 194 22.97 0.51 -0.79
N ASP A 195 23.61 -0.60 -0.37
CA ASP A 195 23.59 -1.88 -1.08
C ASP A 195 22.95 -3.00 -0.24
N GLU A 196 22.13 -2.64 0.72
CA GLU A 196 21.38 -3.55 1.58
C GLU A 196 19.89 -3.46 1.31
N LEU A 197 19.14 -4.52 1.62
CA LEU A 197 17.68 -4.52 1.67
C LEU A 197 17.20 -4.82 3.09
N LEU A 198 15.95 -4.49 3.38
CA LEU A 198 15.32 -4.84 4.65
C LEU A 198 14.87 -6.30 4.65
N VAL A 199 15.02 -6.97 5.79
CA VAL A 199 14.48 -8.30 6.01
C VAL A 199 13.27 -8.21 6.91
N ILE A 200 12.14 -8.71 6.42
CA ILE A 200 10.90 -8.84 7.19
C ILE A 200 10.72 -10.30 7.61
N GLU A 201 10.57 -10.51 8.90
CA GLU A 201 10.04 -11.72 9.49
C GLU A 201 8.57 -11.47 9.88
N THR A 202 7.87 -12.49 10.36
CA THR A 202 6.43 -12.42 10.67
C THR A 202 6.03 -11.21 11.54
N ASN A 203 6.92 -10.75 12.41
CA ASN A 203 6.63 -9.71 13.40
C ASN A 203 7.15 -8.31 13.03
N GLY A 204 7.70 -8.13 11.85
CA GLY A 204 8.21 -6.84 11.38
C GLY A 204 9.63 -6.89 10.83
N ILE A 205 10.26 -5.73 10.67
CA ILE A 205 11.62 -5.60 10.16
C ILE A 205 12.58 -6.20 11.19
N ALA A 206 13.29 -7.26 10.80
CA ALA A 206 14.20 -7.99 11.68
C ALA A 206 15.65 -7.52 11.55
N SER A 207 16.10 -7.24 10.32
CA SER A 207 17.51 -6.95 10.01
C SER A 207 17.64 -6.32 8.62
N THR A 208 18.88 -6.07 8.21
CA THR A 208 19.25 -5.75 6.83
C THR A 208 20.16 -6.85 6.29
N TYR A 209 20.08 -7.12 4.99
CA TYR A 209 20.96 -8.06 4.29
C TYR A 209 21.61 -7.39 3.11
N ASP A 210 22.89 -7.69 2.92
CA ASP A 210 23.59 -7.43 1.66
C ASP A 210 23.58 -8.68 0.74
N ALA A 211 24.15 -8.54 -0.44
CA ALA A 211 24.19 -9.64 -1.41
C ALA A 211 25.03 -10.86 -0.94
N ALA A 212 25.96 -10.69 0.01
CA ALA A 212 26.78 -11.79 0.54
C ALA A 212 26.02 -12.65 1.54
N ASP A 213 25.03 -12.09 2.23
CA ASP A 213 24.19 -12.82 3.19
C ASP A 213 23.40 -13.96 2.54
N PHE A 214 23.09 -13.81 1.26
CA PHE A 214 22.41 -14.86 0.49
C PHE A 214 23.29 -16.04 0.09
N THR A 215 24.56 -16.03 0.42
CA THR A 215 25.46 -17.16 0.16
C THR A 215 25.38 -18.25 1.23
N ASN A 216 24.82 -17.95 2.41
CA ASN A 216 24.68 -18.89 3.51
C ASN A 216 23.52 -19.89 3.29
N THR A 217 23.76 -21.11 3.74
CA THR A 217 22.94 -22.29 3.42
C THR A 217 21.63 -22.36 4.19
N ARG A 218 20.61 -21.68 3.71
CA ARG A 218 19.19 -21.99 4.04
C ARG A 218 18.60 -22.78 2.89
N TYR A 219 18.72 -24.10 2.91
CA TYR A 219 18.26 -24.96 1.82
C TYR A 219 16.74 -24.87 1.63
N CYS A 220 16.31 -24.60 0.40
CA CYS A 220 14.92 -24.66 -0.05
C CYS A 220 13.93 -23.75 0.72
N THR A 221 14.41 -22.82 1.53
CA THR A 221 13.53 -21.85 2.19
C THR A 221 12.94 -20.89 1.14
N PRO A 222 11.63 -20.73 1.07
CA PRO A 222 11.04 -19.73 0.20
C PRO A 222 11.51 -18.32 0.58
N VAL A 223 11.73 -17.49 -0.40
CA VAL A 223 12.04 -16.07 -0.21
C VAL A 223 11.17 -15.28 -1.17
N LYS A 224 10.48 -14.25 -0.67
CA LYS A 224 9.82 -13.25 -1.49
C LYS A 224 10.67 -11.99 -1.47
N PHE A 225 11.07 -11.50 -2.63
CA PHE A 225 11.67 -10.18 -2.76
C PHE A 225 10.62 -9.19 -3.23
N ILE A 226 10.64 -8.00 -2.66
CA ILE A 226 9.73 -6.92 -2.98
C ILE A 226 10.54 -5.73 -3.49
N ASP A 227 10.16 -5.21 -4.62
CA ASP A 227 10.49 -3.90 -5.16
C ASP A 227 9.27 -3.02 -4.87
N ILE A 228 9.36 -2.16 -3.87
CA ILE A 228 8.21 -1.44 -3.31
C ILE A 228 7.67 -0.43 -4.32
N ASP A 229 8.56 0.35 -4.94
CA ASP A 229 8.22 1.48 -5.81
C ASP A 229 8.24 1.13 -7.31
N GLY A 230 8.59 -0.11 -7.65
CA GLY A 230 8.63 -0.60 -9.03
C GLY A 230 9.83 -0.11 -9.83
N ASN A 231 10.90 0.37 -9.18
CA ASN A 231 12.10 0.92 -9.81
C ASN A 231 13.08 -0.14 -10.36
N GLY A 232 12.83 -1.42 -10.07
CA GLY A 232 13.63 -2.56 -10.51
C GLY A 232 14.77 -2.94 -9.55
N LYS A 233 14.80 -2.36 -8.34
CA LYS A 233 15.69 -2.75 -7.26
C LYS A 233 14.91 -3.50 -6.20
N LEU A 234 15.58 -4.24 -5.35
CA LEU A 234 14.95 -5.02 -4.29
C LEU A 234 15.11 -4.29 -2.96
N ASP A 235 13.99 -3.92 -2.36
CA ASP A 235 13.94 -3.14 -1.12
C ASP A 235 13.76 -4.03 0.09
N ILE A 236 13.00 -5.12 -0.05
CA ILE A 236 12.61 -6.00 1.04
C ILE A 236 12.82 -7.46 0.64
N ALA A 237 13.29 -8.27 1.58
CA ALA A 237 13.20 -9.72 1.54
C ALA A 237 12.30 -10.22 2.66
N ILE A 238 11.30 -11.02 2.33
CA ILE A 238 10.49 -11.74 3.30
C ILE A 238 11.06 -13.15 3.42
N VAL A 239 11.52 -13.48 4.61
CA VAL A 239 12.07 -14.78 4.95
C VAL A 239 11.18 -15.41 6.01
N PRO A 240 10.44 -16.48 5.69
CA PRO A 240 9.61 -17.13 6.69
C PRO A 240 10.49 -17.73 7.78
N ASP A 241 10.07 -17.54 9.03
CA ASP A 241 10.68 -18.22 10.18
C ASP A 241 10.34 -19.71 10.10
N THR A 242 11.32 -20.51 9.69
CA THR A 242 11.17 -21.96 9.57
C THR A 242 11.67 -22.63 10.82
N GLN A 243 10.75 -23.16 11.63
CA GLN A 243 11.08 -24.02 12.75
C GLN A 243 11.13 -25.48 12.30
N ILE A 244 12.25 -26.16 12.57
CA ILE A 244 12.35 -27.60 12.37
C ILE A 244 11.82 -28.29 13.62
N ALA A 245 10.64 -28.93 13.52
CA ALA A 245 10.08 -29.75 14.57
C ALA A 245 10.34 -31.24 14.29
N LYS A 246 10.89 -31.96 15.27
CA LYS A 246 10.96 -33.43 15.24
C LYS A 246 9.63 -33.99 15.74
N VAL A 247 8.93 -34.68 14.86
CA VAL A 247 7.75 -35.44 15.28
C VAL A 247 8.20 -36.66 16.07
N THR A 248 7.85 -36.74 17.36
CA THR A 248 8.01 -37.93 18.18
C THR A 248 6.65 -38.60 18.35
N TYR A 249 6.61 -39.91 18.07
CA TYR A 249 5.40 -40.73 18.24
C TYR A 249 5.27 -41.14 19.69
#